data_e9ca56c59db5acaa23640224016afea2
#
_entry.id   e9ca56c59db5acaa23640224016afea2
#
_cell.length_a   1.000
_cell.length_b   1.000
_cell.length_c   1.000
_cell.angle_alpha   90.00
_cell.angle_beta   90.00
_cell.angle_gamma   90.00
#
_symmetry.space_group_name_H-M   'P 1'
#
loop_
_entity.id
_entity.type
_entity.pdbx_description
1 polymer ?
#
loop_
_entity_poly.entity_id
_entity_poly.type
_entity_poly.pdbx_seq_one_letter_code
_entity_poly.pdbx_strand_id
1 'polypeptide(L)'
;MGGQVVHARRGHRHSYQAIKTPLSPTSDPISVVHGLLELADFKTVYVADLDALMGHGSQARVIRSLTAAYPHLRFWVDCGLSGANFTCGQVVPVIGSESMTESALEKMPGNGRSWILSLDFCEGRLLGPVNILAADDLWPERIIVMNLSRVGSFDGPDLSGLARFILQYPGHHFVAAGGVRNERDLKDLQQVGVTEVLVASALHSGAIGPEVLSRFNP
;
A
#
# COMPACT_ATOMS: atom_id res chain seq x y z
N MET A 1 4.56 12.83 2.32
CA MET A 1 4.19 13.88 3.28
C MET A 1 5.12 15.06 3.11
N GLY A 2 4.58 16.27 2.90
CA GLY A 2 5.43 17.46 2.67
C GLY A 2 6.43 17.35 1.50
N GLY A 3 6.12 16.59 0.46
CA GLY A 3 7.02 16.36 -0.67
C GLY A 3 8.16 15.36 -0.42
N GLN A 4 8.19 14.72 0.73
CA GLN A 4 9.23 13.77 1.13
C GLN A 4 8.67 12.39 1.44
N VAL A 5 9.49 11.36 1.25
CA VAL A 5 9.21 10.03 1.78
C VAL A 5 9.44 10.03 3.28
N VAL A 6 8.50 9.48 4.04
CA VAL A 6 8.55 9.46 5.50
C VAL A 6 8.57 8.03 6.03
N HIS A 7 9.11 7.86 7.22
CA HIS A 7 9.11 6.58 7.93
C HIS A 7 7.76 6.41 8.63
N ALA A 8 6.90 5.56 8.06
CA ALA A 8 5.60 5.24 8.64
C ALA A 8 5.77 4.36 9.90
N ARG A 9 5.02 4.67 10.96
CA ARG A 9 5.07 3.94 12.21
C ARG A 9 3.69 3.86 12.87
N ARG A 10 3.11 2.65 12.89
CA ARG A 10 1.86 2.29 13.60
C ARG A 10 0.68 3.22 13.32
N GLY A 11 0.60 3.84 12.15
CA GLY A 11 -0.45 4.78 11.81
C GLY A 11 -0.37 6.16 12.50
N HIS A 12 0.63 6.41 13.34
CA HIS A 12 0.80 7.67 14.09
C HIS A 12 1.38 8.78 13.20
N ARG A 13 0.63 9.22 12.19
CA ARG A 13 1.08 10.11 11.09
C ARG A 13 1.73 11.41 11.58
N HIS A 14 1.27 11.98 12.70
CA HIS A 14 1.82 13.21 13.29
C HIS A 14 3.28 13.07 13.78
N SER A 15 3.74 11.84 14.00
CA SER A 15 5.12 11.55 14.43
C SER A 15 6.07 11.17 13.29
N TYR A 16 5.58 11.09 12.06
CA TYR A 16 6.38 10.65 10.93
C TYR A 16 7.45 11.68 10.61
N GLN A 17 8.65 11.19 10.33
CA GLN A 17 9.81 11.99 9.95
C GLN A 17 10.31 11.56 8.58
N ALA A 18 11.03 12.46 7.91
CA ALA A 18 11.69 12.14 6.66
C ALA A 18 12.53 10.87 6.80
N ILE A 19 12.42 9.97 5.82
CA ILE A 19 13.08 8.67 5.89
C ILE A 19 14.60 8.84 5.85
N LYS A 20 15.30 8.03 6.67
CA LYS A 20 16.74 7.81 6.57
C LYS A 20 16.94 6.34 6.22
N THR A 21 17.56 6.09 5.09
CA THR A 21 17.72 4.75 4.53
C THR A 21 19.05 4.61 3.80
N PRO A 22 19.68 3.43 3.80
CA PRO A 22 20.86 3.19 2.97
C PRO A 22 20.56 3.18 1.48
N LEU A 23 19.27 3.06 1.08
CA LEU A 23 18.85 3.00 -0.32
C LEU A 23 18.85 4.38 -1.02
N SER A 24 18.88 5.46 -0.26
CA SER A 24 18.83 6.80 -0.84
C SER A 24 19.57 7.81 0.05
N PRO A 25 20.37 8.71 -0.53
CA PRO A 25 21.04 9.75 0.23
C PRO A 25 20.10 10.83 0.77
N THR A 26 18.88 10.89 0.23
CA THR A 26 17.85 11.87 0.61
C THR A 26 16.48 11.21 0.76
N SER A 27 15.52 11.94 1.33
CA SER A 27 14.11 11.54 1.38
C SER A 27 13.30 11.98 0.15
N ASP A 28 13.96 12.48 -0.90
CA ASP A 28 13.29 12.80 -2.17
C ASP A 28 12.65 11.55 -2.78
N PRO A 29 11.36 11.59 -3.19
CA PRO A 29 10.65 10.43 -3.70
C PRO A 29 11.28 9.77 -4.93
N ILE A 30 11.84 10.56 -5.87
CA ILE A 30 12.51 10.02 -7.06
C ILE A 30 13.77 9.26 -6.65
N SER A 31 14.57 9.86 -5.76
CA SER A 31 15.81 9.25 -5.25
C SER A 31 15.52 7.95 -4.48
N VAL A 32 14.46 7.92 -3.68
CA VAL A 32 14.06 6.73 -2.92
C VAL A 32 13.56 5.61 -3.86
N VAL A 33 12.73 5.94 -4.86
CA VAL A 33 12.27 4.96 -5.86
C VAL A 33 13.46 4.41 -6.65
N HIS A 34 14.41 5.26 -7.02
CA HIS A 34 15.65 4.79 -7.69
C HIS A 34 16.36 3.73 -6.85
N GLY A 35 16.60 4.00 -5.57
CA GLY A 35 17.27 3.03 -4.69
C GLY A 35 16.48 1.75 -4.44
N LEU A 36 15.14 1.80 -4.47
CA LEU A 36 14.33 0.58 -4.43
C LEU A 36 14.50 -0.26 -5.70
N LEU A 37 14.57 0.37 -6.87
CA LEU A 37 14.77 -0.33 -8.16
C LEU A 37 16.17 -0.95 -8.29
N GLU A 38 17.17 -0.46 -7.56
CA GLU A 38 18.47 -1.11 -7.47
C GLU A 38 18.43 -2.46 -6.71
N LEU A 39 17.40 -2.70 -5.88
CA LEU A 39 17.25 -3.96 -5.17
C LEU A 39 16.64 -5.07 -6.04
N ALA A 40 15.66 -4.72 -6.87
CA ALA A 40 14.97 -5.67 -7.74
C ALA A 40 14.16 -4.92 -8.83
N ASP A 41 13.80 -5.63 -9.90
CA ASP A 41 12.97 -5.13 -11.00
C ASP A 41 11.48 -5.05 -10.58
N PHE A 42 11.18 -4.18 -9.62
CA PHE A 42 9.79 -3.93 -9.22
C PHE A 42 9.00 -3.33 -10.39
N LYS A 43 7.79 -3.83 -10.60
CA LYS A 43 6.87 -3.35 -11.63
C LYS A 43 5.84 -2.37 -11.06
N THR A 44 5.67 -2.36 -9.75
CA THR A 44 4.66 -1.57 -9.04
C THR A 44 5.25 -0.91 -7.81
N VAL A 45 4.90 0.36 -7.62
CA VAL A 45 5.23 1.13 -6.42
C VAL A 45 3.94 1.64 -5.79
N TYR A 46 3.72 1.32 -4.51
CA TYR A 46 2.63 1.90 -3.72
C TYR A 46 3.05 3.25 -3.14
N VAL A 47 2.19 4.24 -3.30
CA VAL A 47 2.39 5.62 -2.80
C VAL A 47 1.18 6.06 -2.00
N ALA A 48 1.36 6.33 -0.71
CA ALA A 48 0.34 7.00 0.10
C ALA A 48 0.62 8.51 0.15
N ASP A 49 -0.31 9.30 -0.37
CA ASP A 49 -0.31 10.76 -0.23
C ASP A 49 -0.90 11.13 1.14
N LEU A 50 -0.04 11.14 2.15
CA LEU A 50 -0.46 11.39 3.52
C LEU A 50 -1.02 12.81 3.73
N ASP A 51 -0.58 13.78 2.95
CA ASP A 51 -1.13 15.13 3.04
C ASP A 51 -2.58 15.15 2.54
N ALA A 52 -2.88 14.43 1.47
CA ALA A 52 -4.26 14.29 0.99
C ALA A 52 -5.14 13.51 1.98
N LEU A 53 -4.63 12.41 2.54
CA LEU A 53 -5.34 11.59 3.53
C LEU A 53 -5.64 12.34 4.83
N MET A 54 -4.80 13.31 5.20
CA MET A 54 -5.00 14.16 6.38
C MET A 54 -5.71 15.49 6.09
N GLY A 55 -6.10 15.76 4.83
CA GLY A 55 -6.73 17.01 4.44
C GLY A 55 -5.81 18.23 4.44
N HIS A 56 -4.50 18.02 4.36
CA HIS A 56 -3.48 19.09 4.36
C HIS A 56 -3.06 19.53 2.96
N GLY A 57 -3.71 19.05 1.92
CA GLY A 57 -3.40 19.34 0.54
C GLY A 57 -3.14 18.09 -0.28
N SER A 58 -2.38 18.17 -1.36
CA SER A 58 -2.12 17.03 -2.25
C SER A 58 -0.70 17.06 -2.79
N GLN A 59 -0.09 15.88 -2.88
CA GLN A 59 1.21 15.65 -3.51
C GLN A 59 1.08 15.25 -5.01
N ALA A 60 0.01 15.62 -5.68
CA ALA A 60 -0.22 15.31 -7.10
C ALA A 60 0.94 15.73 -8.01
N ARG A 61 1.68 16.79 -7.63
CA ARG A 61 2.89 17.22 -8.37
C ARG A 61 4.01 16.18 -8.24
N VAL A 62 4.23 15.64 -7.05
CA VAL A 62 5.21 14.57 -6.80
C VAL A 62 4.84 13.31 -7.57
N ILE A 63 3.57 12.91 -7.56
CA ILE A 63 3.08 11.75 -8.29
C ILE A 63 3.32 11.91 -9.80
N ARG A 64 3.05 13.08 -10.36
CA ARG A 64 3.36 13.37 -11.78
C ARG A 64 4.86 13.30 -12.09
N SER A 65 5.71 13.78 -11.19
CA SER A 65 7.17 13.67 -11.37
C SER A 65 7.63 12.21 -11.33
N LEU A 66 7.09 11.38 -10.46
CA LEU A 66 7.37 9.95 -10.39
C LEU A 66 6.94 9.22 -11.67
N THR A 67 5.73 9.46 -12.15
CA THR A 67 5.23 8.81 -13.38
C THR A 67 6.03 9.24 -14.62
N ALA A 68 6.50 10.49 -14.67
CA ALA A 68 7.36 10.98 -15.74
C ALA A 68 8.78 10.37 -15.68
N ALA A 69 9.35 10.23 -14.48
CA ALA A 69 10.68 9.66 -14.29
C ALA A 69 10.74 8.16 -14.54
N TYR A 70 9.65 7.45 -14.25
CA TYR A 70 9.58 5.99 -14.35
C TYR A 70 8.38 5.53 -15.22
N PRO A 71 8.42 5.73 -16.54
CA PRO A 71 7.29 5.47 -17.44
C PRO A 71 6.92 3.97 -17.55
N HIS A 72 7.79 3.07 -17.15
CA HIS A 72 7.59 1.62 -17.14
C HIS A 72 6.96 1.08 -15.87
N LEU A 73 6.90 1.90 -14.79
CA LEU A 73 6.31 1.50 -13.52
C LEU A 73 4.81 1.77 -13.48
N ARG A 74 4.12 0.94 -12.71
CA ARG A 74 2.75 1.17 -12.27
C ARG A 74 2.78 1.75 -10.86
N PHE A 75 1.98 2.78 -10.62
CA PHE A 75 1.86 3.42 -9.31
C PHE A 75 0.47 3.15 -8.72
N TRP A 76 0.42 2.49 -7.59
CA TRP A 76 -0.78 2.38 -6.77
C TRP A 76 -0.81 3.57 -5.82
N VAL A 77 -1.74 4.48 -6.04
CA VAL A 77 -1.74 5.77 -5.33
C VAL A 77 -2.95 5.87 -4.43
N ASP A 78 -2.67 5.93 -3.12
CA ASP A 78 -3.68 6.21 -2.10
C ASP A 78 -3.62 7.69 -1.70
N CYS A 79 -4.65 8.42 -2.06
CA CYS A 79 -4.89 9.81 -1.66
C CYS A 79 -6.35 10.02 -1.26
N GLY A 80 -6.96 9.00 -0.68
CA GLY A 80 -8.35 8.97 -0.27
C GLY A 80 -9.30 9.04 -1.48
N LEU A 81 -10.52 9.49 -1.25
CA LEU A 81 -11.56 9.57 -2.29
C LEU A 81 -11.19 10.46 -3.48
N SER A 82 -10.29 11.42 -3.30
CA SER A 82 -9.80 12.29 -4.39
C SER A 82 -8.97 11.52 -5.43
N GLY A 83 -8.44 10.36 -5.08
CA GLY A 83 -7.65 9.48 -5.96
C GLY A 83 -8.42 8.95 -7.16
N ALA A 84 -9.74 8.83 -7.06
CA ALA A 84 -10.60 8.40 -8.17
C ALA A 84 -10.52 9.28 -9.42
N ASN A 85 -9.94 10.49 -9.32
CA ASN A 85 -9.81 11.45 -10.40
C ASN A 85 -8.47 11.41 -11.15
N PHE A 86 -7.53 10.53 -10.78
CA PHE A 86 -6.29 10.37 -11.54
C PHE A 86 -6.59 9.80 -12.94
N THR A 87 -6.12 10.50 -13.97
CA THR A 87 -6.33 10.12 -15.39
C THR A 87 -5.09 9.54 -16.06
N CYS A 88 -3.97 9.44 -15.37
CA CYS A 88 -2.73 8.88 -15.90
C CYS A 88 -2.82 7.34 -15.95
N GLY A 89 -2.60 6.73 -17.11
CA GLY A 89 -2.72 5.28 -17.30
C GLY A 89 -1.75 4.41 -16.46
N GLN A 90 -0.69 5.02 -15.91
CA GLN A 90 0.24 4.35 -15.00
C GLN A 90 -0.24 4.35 -13.55
N VAL A 91 -1.22 5.19 -13.21
CA VAL A 91 -1.75 5.34 -11.86
C VAL A 91 -3.00 4.48 -11.72
N VAL A 92 -2.97 3.58 -10.75
CA VAL A 92 -4.14 2.85 -10.27
C VAL A 92 -4.52 3.45 -8.92
N PRO A 93 -5.70 4.06 -8.79
CA PRO A 93 -6.13 4.61 -7.53
C PRO A 93 -6.34 3.51 -6.49
N VAL A 94 -5.81 3.73 -5.30
CA VAL A 94 -6.14 2.97 -4.10
C VAL A 94 -7.08 3.82 -3.27
N ILE A 95 -8.16 3.23 -2.80
CA ILE A 95 -9.14 3.91 -1.95
C ILE A 95 -9.21 3.15 -0.64
N GLY A 96 -8.72 3.79 0.42
CA GLY A 96 -8.69 3.24 1.76
C GLY A 96 -10.05 3.34 2.44
N SER A 97 -10.46 2.29 3.14
CA SER A 97 -11.69 2.26 3.93
C SER A 97 -11.71 3.36 4.98
N GLU A 98 -10.56 3.76 5.52
CA GLU A 98 -10.45 4.88 6.47
C GLU A 98 -10.95 6.23 5.90
N SER A 99 -10.89 6.39 4.57
CA SER A 99 -11.35 7.59 3.86
C SER A 99 -12.78 7.50 3.37
N MET A 100 -13.42 6.33 3.49
CA MET A 100 -14.77 6.09 2.97
C MET A 100 -15.85 6.53 3.95
N THR A 101 -16.98 6.96 3.38
CA THR A 101 -18.27 7.08 4.06
C THR A 101 -19.24 6.04 3.49
N GLU A 102 -20.35 5.75 4.19
CA GLU A 102 -21.38 4.83 3.67
C GLU A 102 -21.89 5.27 2.29
N SER A 103 -22.14 6.57 2.13
CA SER A 103 -22.59 7.14 0.85
C SER A 103 -21.52 7.10 -0.26
N ALA A 104 -20.24 7.03 0.08
CA ALA A 104 -19.17 6.87 -0.88
C ALA A 104 -19.07 5.43 -1.38
N LEU A 105 -19.28 4.45 -0.52
CA LEU A 105 -19.28 3.04 -0.88
C LEU A 105 -20.29 2.73 -1.99
N GLU A 106 -21.51 3.26 -1.89
CA GLU A 106 -22.55 3.10 -2.90
C GLU A 106 -22.24 3.74 -4.26
N LYS A 107 -21.35 4.74 -4.27
CA LYS A 107 -20.95 5.52 -5.45
C LYS A 107 -19.59 5.10 -6.01
N MET A 108 -19.00 4.03 -5.49
CA MET A 108 -17.73 3.56 -5.98
C MET A 108 -17.79 3.26 -7.48
N PRO A 109 -16.71 3.51 -8.23
CA PRO A 109 -16.70 3.29 -9.66
C PRO A 109 -17.09 1.84 -9.95
N GLY A 110 -18.34 1.62 -10.33
CA GLY A 110 -18.76 0.32 -10.86
C GLY A 110 -17.91 -0.05 -12.07
N ASN A 111 -17.83 -1.31 -12.32
CA ASN A 111 -17.15 -2.00 -13.42
C ASN A 111 -16.79 -1.14 -14.63
N GLY A 112 -15.56 -0.67 -14.71
CA GLY A 112 -15.05 0.10 -15.86
C GLY A 112 -13.75 0.84 -15.63
N ARG A 113 -13.38 1.14 -14.38
CA ARG A 113 -12.06 1.69 -14.03
C ARG A 113 -11.36 0.76 -13.06
N SER A 114 -10.14 0.38 -13.37
CA SER A 114 -9.28 -0.38 -12.46
C SER A 114 -8.97 0.48 -11.23
N TRP A 115 -9.37 0.03 -10.06
CA TRP A 115 -9.03 0.61 -8.76
C TRP A 115 -8.77 -0.50 -7.74
N ILE A 116 -8.22 -0.16 -6.60
CA ILE A 116 -7.87 -1.09 -5.53
C ILE A 116 -8.56 -0.61 -4.26
N LEU A 117 -9.21 -1.51 -3.54
CA LEU A 117 -9.72 -1.24 -2.20
C LEU A 117 -8.62 -1.53 -1.18
N SER A 118 -8.38 -0.63 -0.24
CA SER A 118 -7.62 -0.92 0.97
C SER A 118 -8.56 -1.06 2.16
N LEU A 119 -8.60 -2.25 2.76
CA LEU A 119 -9.27 -2.48 4.03
C LEU A 119 -8.28 -2.16 5.15
N ASP A 120 -8.47 -1.02 5.79
CA ASP A 120 -7.54 -0.45 6.74
C ASP A 120 -7.91 -0.85 8.17
N PHE A 121 -7.03 -1.56 8.85
CA PHE A 121 -7.22 -2.00 10.23
C PHE A 121 -6.25 -1.30 11.17
N CYS A 122 -6.77 -0.85 12.32
CA CYS A 122 -5.98 -0.34 13.42
C CYS A 122 -6.42 -1.02 14.71
N GLU A 123 -5.48 -1.59 15.46
CA GLU A 123 -5.76 -2.34 16.71
C GLU A 123 -6.87 -3.41 16.56
N GLY A 124 -6.86 -4.11 15.44
CA GLY A 124 -7.83 -5.15 15.10
C GLY A 124 -9.22 -4.65 14.70
N ARG A 125 -9.42 -3.34 14.58
CA ARG A 125 -10.68 -2.73 14.16
C ARG A 125 -10.56 -2.20 12.73
N LEU A 126 -11.58 -2.45 11.92
CA LEU A 126 -11.71 -1.83 10.60
C LEU A 126 -11.96 -0.33 10.77
N LEU A 127 -11.23 0.50 10.02
CA LEU A 127 -11.49 1.92 9.87
C LEU A 127 -12.43 2.16 8.69
N GLY A 128 -13.41 3.04 8.89
CA GLY A 128 -14.41 3.36 7.85
C GLY A 128 -15.76 2.70 8.07
N PRO A 129 -16.61 2.59 7.03
CA PRO A 129 -17.97 2.10 7.16
C PRO A 129 -18.00 0.60 7.48
N VAL A 130 -18.76 0.21 8.52
CA VAL A 130 -18.83 -1.17 9.01
C VAL A 130 -19.46 -2.10 7.96
N ASN A 131 -20.40 -1.58 7.16
CA ASN A 131 -21.09 -2.33 6.12
C ASN A 131 -20.22 -2.67 4.90
N ILE A 132 -18.98 -2.13 4.79
CA ILE A 132 -18.08 -2.46 3.68
C ILE A 132 -17.79 -3.96 3.58
N LEU A 133 -17.70 -4.67 4.70
CA LEU A 133 -17.45 -6.11 4.72
C LEU A 133 -18.65 -6.94 4.27
N ALA A 134 -19.86 -6.37 4.27
CA ALA A 134 -21.08 -7.01 3.79
C ALA A 134 -21.42 -6.63 2.34
N ALA A 135 -20.64 -5.77 1.72
CA ALA A 135 -20.83 -5.24 0.37
C ALA A 135 -19.69 -5.69 -0.57
N ASP A 136 -19.26 -6.94 -0.45
CA ASP A 136 -18.16 -7.49 -1.22
C ASP A 136 -18.45 -7.60 -2.72
N ASP A 137 -19.72 -7.60 -3.12
CA ASP A 137 -20.16 -7.48 -4.50
C ASP A 137 -19.79 -6.13 -5.17
N LEU A 138 -19.51 -5.10 -4.36
CA LEU A 138 -19.02 -3.79 -4.83
C LEU A 138 -17.50 -3.68 -4.84
N TRP A 139 -16.80 -4.68 -4.32
CA TRP A 139 -15.33 -4.61 -4.23
C TRP A 139 -14.68 -4.80 -5.61
N PRO A 140 -13.52 -4.15 -5.84
CA PRO A 140 -12.70 -4.46 -7.02
C PRO A 140 -12.06 -5.83 -6.89
N GLU A 141 -11.47 -6.30 -7.97
CA GLU A 141 -10.75 -7.58 -7.99
C GLU A 141 -9.61 -7.66 -6.96
N ARG A 142 -8.88 -6.54 -6.76
CA ARG A 142 -7.69 -6.50 -5.89
C ARG A 142 -7.99 -5.72 -4.60
N ILE A 143 -7.68 -6.37 -3.47
CA ILE A 143 -7.94 -5.86 -2.12
C ILE A 143 -6.64 -5.84 -1.32
N ILE A 144 -6.23 -4.67 -0.84
CA ILE A 144 -5.16 -4.56 0.15
C ILE A 144 -5.77 -4.79 1.54
N VAL A 145 -5.19 -5.68 2.32
CA VAL A 145 -5.48 -5.78 3.76
C VAL A 145 -4.35 -5.07 4.50
N MET A 146 -4.62 -3.83 4.89
CA MET A 146 -3.65 -2.93 5.52
C MET A 146 -3.79 -2.97 7.04
N ASN A 147 -2.80 -3.53 7.72
CA ASN A 147 -2.75 -3.48 9.19
C ASN A 147 -1.85 -2.33 9.64
N LEU A 148 -2.46 -1.16 9.89
CA LEU A 148 -1.75 0.07 10.25
C LEU A 148 -0.96 -0.06 11.55
N SER A 149 -1.47 -0.82 12.53
CA SER A 149 -0.77 -1.05 13.80
C SER A 149 0.54 -1.83 13.62
N ARG A 150 0.64 -2.60 12.54
CA ARG A 150 1.83 -3.40 12.20
C ARG A 150 2.81 -2.69 11.27
N VAL A 151 2.39 -1.59 10.64
CA VAL A 151 3.28 -0.79 9.78
C VAL A 151 4.45 -0.25 10.60
N GLY A 152 5.69 -0.61 10.21
CA GLY A 152 6.91 -0.18 10.91
C GLY A 152 7.05 -0.66 12.36
N SER A 153 6.28 -1.67 12.79
CA SER A 153 6.28 -2.18 14.18
C SER A 153 7.26 -3.34 14.42
N PHE A 154 7.63 -4.06 13.35
CA PHE A 154 8.36 -5.33 13.42
C PHE A 154 7.63 -6.47 14.15
N ASP A 155 6.28 -6.41 14.25
CA ASP A 155 5.47 -7.45 14.91
C ASP A 155 5.10 -8.62 13.98
N GLY A 156 5.47 -8.55 12.71
CA GLY A 156 5.11 -9.53 11.66
C GLY A 156 3.74 -9.26 11.02
N PRO A 157 3.43 -9.89 9.87
CA PRO A 157 2.14 -9.74 9.20
C PRO A 157 1.00 -10.43 9.95
N ASP A 158 -0.25 -10.04 9.67
CA ASP A 158 -1.44 -10.68 10.25
C ASP A 158 -1.87 -11.89 9.41
N LEU A 159 -1.17 -13.01 9.56
CA LEU A 159 -1.45 -14.24 8.80
C LEU A 159 -2.86 -14.77 9.03
N SER A 160 -3.34 -14.73 10.27
CA SER A 160 -4.66 -15.24 10.62
C SER A 160 -5.80 -14.41 10.04
N GLY A 161 -5.65 -13.08 10.06
CA GLY A 161 -6.59 -12.16 9.42
C GLY A 161 -6.65 -12.38 7.91
N LEU A 162 -5.50 -12.44 7.25
CA LEU A 162 -5.39 -12.68 5.81
C LEU A 162 -5.98 -14.03 5.40
N ALA A 163 -5.67 -15.12 6.12
CA ALA A 163 -6.23 -16.44 5.83
C ALA A 163 -7.77 -16.44 5.91
N ARG A 164 -8.36 -15.73 6.89
CA ARG A 164 -9.82 -15.58 6.97
C ARG A 164 -10.41 -14.83 5.77
N PHE A 165 -9.79 -13.72 5.35
CA PHE A 165 -10.25 -12.96 4.18
C PHE A 165 -10.21 -13.82 2.92
N ILE A 166 -9.13 -14.55 2.68
CA ILE A 166 -8.98 -15.42 1.51
C ILE A 166 -10.06 -16.51 1.49
N LEU A 167 -10.36 -17.10 2.64
CA LEU A 167 -11.40 -18.12 2.74
C LEU A 167 -12.83 -17.55 2.61
N GLN A 168 -13.07 -16.37 3.16
CA GLN A 168 -14.40 -15.77 3.18
C GLN A 168 -14.78 -15.13 1.84
N TYR A 169 -13.79 -14.60 1.10
CA TYR A 169 -13.98 -13.84 -0.14
C TYR A 169 -13.11 -14.37 -1.29
N PRO A 170 -13.33 -15.63 -1.73
CA PRO A 170 -12.44 -16.32 -2.68
C PRO A 170 -12.45 -15.71 -4.10
N GLY A 171 -13.38 -14.78 -4.39
CA GLY A 171 -13.45 -14.06 -5.67
C GLY A 171 -12.49 -12.89 -5.81
N HIS A 172 -11.70 -12.58 -4.78
CA HIS A 172 -10.80 -11.43 -4.76
C HIS A 172 -9.34 -11.82 -4.60
N HIS A 173 -8.44 -10.98 -5.10
CA HIS A 173 -7.00 -11.10 -4.90
C HIS A 173 -6.55 -10.22 -3.73
N PHE A 174 -6.03 -10.86 -2.68
CA PHE A 174 -5.59 -10.15 -1.48
C PHE A 174 -4.12 -9.82 -1.50
N VAL A 175 -3.81 -8.55 -1.21
CA VAL A 175 -2.47 -7.99 -1.05
C VAL A 175 -2.23 -7.77 0.45
N ALA A 176 -1.18 -8.37 0.99
CA ALA A 176 -0.82 -8.14 2.38
C ALA A 176 -0.06 -6.81 2.54
N ALA A 177 -0.40 -6.03 3.57
CA ALA A 177 0.28 -4.79 3.89
C ALA A 177 0.43 -4.59 5.40
N GLY A 178 1.66 -4.27 5.81
CA GLY A 178 2.03 -4.02 7.21
C GLY A 178 2.68 -5.22 7.90
N GLY A 179 3.81 -4.96 8.57
CA GLY A 179 4.45 -5.88 9.48
C GLY A 179 5.51 -6.81 8.88
N VAL A 180 5.65 -6.93 7.58
CA VAL A 180 6.65 -7.82 6.95
C VAL A 180 8.07 -7.42 7.37
N ARG A 181 8.84 -8.39 7.89
CA ARG A 181 10.17 -8.19 8.49
C ARG A 181 11.31 -8.84 7.70
N ASN A 182 11.07 -10.02 7.15
CA ASN A 182 12.13 -10.87 6.60
C ASN A 182 11.56 -11.92 5.62
N GLU A 183 12.44 -12.76 5.08
CA GLU A 183 12.10 -13.84 4.16
C GLU A 183 11.08 -14.84 4.73
N ARG A 184 11.16 -15.15 6.03
CA ARG A 184 10.22 -16.08 6.65
C ARG A 184 8.79 -15.57 6.57
N ASP A 185 8.58 -14.29 6.87
CA ASP A 185 7.26 -13.68 6.77
C ASP A 185 6.68 -13.76 5.34
N LEU A 186 7.53 -13.62 4.31
CA LEU A 186 7.13 -13.79 2.91
C LEU A 186 6.70 -15.23 2.60
N LYS A 187 7.45 -16.22 3.10
CA LYS A 187 7.10 -17.65 2.98
C LYS A 187 5.79 -17.98 3.70
N ASP A 188 5.62 -17.47 4.92
CA ASP A 188 4.42 -17.70 5.71
C ASP A 188 3.19 -17.07 5.04
N LEU A 189 3.32 -15.87 4.43
CA LEU A 189 2.29 -15.23 3.62
C LEU A 189 1.93 -16.07 2.38
N GLN A 190 2.93 -16.58 1.68
CA GLN A 190 2.71 -17.46 0.52
C GLN A 190 1.97 -18.75 0.91
N GLN A 191 2.28 -19.34 2.07
CA GLN A 191 1.61 -20.54 2.56
C GLN A 191 0.13 -20.33 2.87
N VAL A 192 -0.27 -19.14 3.28
CA VAL A 192 -1.69 -18.80 3.50
C VAL A 192 -2.41 -18.33 2.23
N GLY A 193 -1.74 -18.35 1.07
CA GLY A 193 -2.32 -18.05 -0.24
C GLY A 193 -2.18 -16.59 -0.69
N VAL A 194 -1.38 -15.78 0.00
CA VAL A 194 -1.08 -14.40 -0.44
C VAL A 194 -0.03 -14.43 -1.55
N THR A 195 -0.32 -13.79 -2.67
CA THR A 195 0.57 -13.73 -3.84
C THR A 195 1.20 -12.36 -4.06
N GLU A 196 0.65 -11.31 -3.46
CA GLU A 196 1.15 -9.94 -3.56
C GLU A 196 1.34 -9.33 -2.16
N VAL A 197 2.45 -8.63 -1.96
CA VAL A 197 2.81 -8.06 -0.65
C VAL A 197 3.38 -6.65 -0.81
N LEU A 198 2.88 -5.69 -0.04
CA LEU A 198 3.49 -4.37 0.08
C LEU A 198 4.58 -4.41 1.16
N VAL A 199 5.81 -4.15 0.77
CA VAL A 199 6.98 -4.15 1.66
C VAL A 199 7.64 -2.78 1.62
N ALA A 200 7.94 -2.22 2.79
CA ALA A 200 8.68 -0.96 2.92
C ALA A 200 9.82 -1.09 3.93
N SER A 201 9.52 -1.14 5.23
CA SER A 201 10.53 -1.09 6.30
C SER A 201 11.61 -2.17 6.18
N ALA A 202 11.25 -3.39 5.75
CA ALA A 202 12.20 -4.48 5.59
C ALA A 202 13.18 -4.26 4.41
N LEU A 203 12.75 -3.56 3.36
CA LEU A 203 13.63 -3.13 2.26
C LEU A 203 14.57 -2.02 2.74
N HIS A 204 14.02 -0.99 3.37
CA HIS A 204 14.80 0.15 3.87
C HIS A 204 15.79 -0.20 4.98
N SER A 205 15.54 -1.25 5.74
CA SER A 205 16.48 -1.75 6.76
C SER A 205 17.52 -2.76 6.21
N GLY A 206 17.35 -3.23 4.97
CA GLY A 206 18.17 -4.29 4.38
C GLY A 206 17.83 -5.71 4.88
N ALA A 207 16.76 -5.88 5.67
CA ALA A 207 16.33 -7.20 6.15
C ALA A 207 15.78 -8.09 5.01
N ILE A 208 15.29 -7.48 3.94
CA ILE A 208 14.96 -8.12 2.67
C ILE A 208 15.82 -7.44 1.60
N GLY A 209 16.81 -8.16 1.09
CA GLY A 209 17.74 -7.69 0.05
C GLY A 209 17.52 -8.41 -1.29
N PRO A 210 18.38 -8.10 -2.29
CA PRO A 210 18.23 -8.63 -3.66
C PRO A 210 18.17 -10.16 -3.72
N GLU A 211 18.96 -10.84 -2.89
CA GLU A 211 18.98 -12.32 -2.86
C GLU A 211 17.63 -12.92 -2.44
N VAL A 212 16.96 -12.32 -1.45
CA VAL A 212 15.62 -12.74 -1.04
C VAL A 212 14.61 -12.38 -2.11
N LEU A 213 14.68 -11.15 -2.64
CA LEU A 213 13.73 -10.66 -3.65
C LEU A 213 13.75 -11.50 -4.92
N SER A 214 14.90 -11.99 -5.37
CA SER A 214 14.99 -12.83 -6.57
C SER A 214 14.21 -14.16 -6.46
N ARG A 215 13.86 -14.59 -5.27
CA ARG A 215 13.05 -15.80 -5.03
C ARG A 215 11.54 -15.54 -5.03
N PHE A 216 11.12 -14.29 -4.79
CA PHE A 216 9.71 -13.89 -4.65
C PHE A 216 9.23 -12.93 -5.75
N ASN A 217 10.13 -12.34 -6.50
CA ASN A 217 9.86 -11.43 -7.61
C ASN A 217 10.66 -11.87 -8.84
N PRO A 218 10.31 -13.04 -9.45
CA PRO A 218 11.02 -13.60 -10.58
C PRO A 218 10.86 -12.80 -11.87
#